data_607351ab289ddf2d7048616105df0c81
#
_entry.id   607351ab289ddf2d7048616105df0c81
#
_cell.length_a   1.000
_cell.length_b   1.000
_cell.length_c   1.000
_cell.angle_alpha   90.00
_cell.angle_beta   90.00
_cell.angle_gamma   90.00
#
_symmetry.space_group_name_H-M   'P 1'
#
loop_
_entity.id
_entity.type
_entity.pdbx_description
1 polymer ?
#
loop_
_entity_poly.entity_id
_entity_poly.type
_entity_poly.pdbx_seq_one_letter_code
_entity_poly.pdbx_strand_id
1 'polypeptide(L)'
;MGQSLAGRMGMLQLPPLSHEEAIQPEPDLTADEFMFRGGYPHLYDVSTPNDIYFHDNGLLNYLLGIHSAEELLNDPKRGDVFENLIISQTVKRYLNKNKDGELYFYRDTSQGEIDLVDATQRRSPTLIEIKSRMTPRPDFFRHLATVGEELGVPVDRRIVVYRGTENFTGKNGRYVTAERYLGR
;
A
#
# COMPACT_ATOMS: atom_id res chain seq x y z
N MET A 1 31.76 -0.85 31.93
CA MET A 1 32.22 -1.94 31.05
C MET A 1 31.06 -2.37 30.18
N GLY A 2 31.06 -1.96 28.92
CA GLY A 2 30.03 -2.38 27.94
C GLY A 2 30.27 -3.86 27.59
N GLN A 3 29.30 -4.72 27.86
CA GLN A 3 29.37 -6.11 27.39
C GLN A 3 29.22 -6.11 25.88
N SER A 4 30.22 -6.64 25.17
CA SER A 4 30.18 -6.87 23.74
C SER A 4 29.06 -7.86 23.40
N LEU A 5 28.19 -7.53 22.43
CA LEU A 5 27.19 -8.44 21.87
C LEU A 5 27.78 -9.44 20.87
N ALA A 6 29.11 -9.43 20.67
CA ALA A 6 29.79 -10.38 19.80
C ALA A 6 29.51 -11.81 20.29
N GLY A 7 29.02 -12.65 19.39
CA GLY A 7 28.66 -14.06 19.67
C GLY A 7 27.24 -14.28 20.21
N ARG A 8 26.40 -13.22 20.34
CA ARG A 8 25.00 -13.32 20.78
C ARG A 8 23.97 -12.92 19.72
N MET A 9 24.43 -12.44 18.57
CA MET A 9 23.57 -12.10 17.45
C MET A 9 23.86 -13.05 16.28
N GLY A 10 22.86 -13.82 15.90
CA GLY A 10 22.83 -14.49 14.59
C GLY A 10 22.21 -13.55 13.56
N MET A 11 22.89 -13.35 12.43
CA MET A 11 22.25 -12.70 11.27
C MET A 11 21.60 -13.78 10.43
N LEU A 12 20.26 -13.75 10.35
CA LEU A 12 19.49 -14.54 9.40
C LEU A 12 19.30 -13.69 8.15
N GLN A 13 19.85 -14.12 7.03
CA GLN A 13 19.56 -13.52 5.73
C GLN A 13 18.45 -14.34 5.09
N LEU A 14 17.32 -13.69 4.78
CA LEU A 14 16.21 -14.27 4.03
C LEU A 14 16.20 -13.61 2.64
N PRO A 15 16.93 -14.16 1.67
CA PRO A 15 16.85 -13.67 0.31
C PRO A 15 15.45 -13.97 -0.27
N PRO A 16 15.02 -13.26 -1.33
CA PRO A 16 13.88 -13.68 -2.14
C PRO A 16 14.07 -15.11 -2.65
N LEU A 17 12.95 -15.77 -3.02
CA LEU A 17 13.02 -17.12 -3.58
C LEU A 17 13.93 -17.16 -4.81
N SER A 18 14.75 -18.21 -4.92
CA SER A 18 15.41 -18.58 -6.15
C SER A 18 14.41 -19.12 -7.17
N HIS A 19 14.78 -19.17 -8.44
CA HIS A 19 13.92 -19.78 -9.46
C HIS A 19 13.60 -21.25 -9.12
N GLU A 20 14.58 -22.00 -8.60
CA GLU A 20 14.42 -23.40 -8.19
C GLU A 20 13.36 -23.56 -7.08
N GLU A 21 13.29 -22.65 -6.14
CA GLU A 21 12.28 -22.63 -5.07
C GLU A 21 10.90 -22.20 -5.59
N ALA A 22 10.88 -21.23 -6.51
CA ALA A 22 9.63 -20.71 -7.10
C ALA A 22 8.91 -21.72 -7.99
N ILE A 23 9.64 -22.60 -8.71
CA ILE A 23 9.04 -23.65 -9.55
C ILE A 23 8.43 -24.83 -8.77
N GLN A 24 8.68 -24.94 -7.47
CA GLN A 24 8.05 -26.01 -6.67
C GLN A 24 6.52 -25.88 -6.60
N PRO A 25 5.94 -24.71 -6.26
CA PRO A 25 4.50 -24.51 -6.35
C PRO A 25 3.99 -24.27 -7.77
N GLU A 26 4.83 -23.77 -8.68
CA GLU A 26 4.48 -23.47 -10.08
C GLU A 26 5.46 -24.14 -11.06
N PRO A 27 5.28 -25.47 -11.35
CA PRO A 27 6.23 -26.22 -12.18
C PRO A 27 6.39 -25.69 -13.63
N ASP A 28 5.38 -24.98 -14.13
CA ASP A 28 5.36 -24.40 -15.48
C ASP A 28 5.96 -22.99 -15.55
N LEU A 29 6.44 -22.45 -14.43
CA LEU A 29 7.03 -21.12 -14.35
C LEU A 29 8.30 -21.04 -15.22
N THR A 30 8.26 -20.22 -16.25
CA THR A 30 9.40 -20.00 -17.14
C THR A 30 10.42 -19.03 -16.52
N ALA A 31 11.65 -19.09 -17.01
CA ALA A 31 12.70 -18.15 -16.59
C ALA A 31 12.33 -16.69 -16.90
N ASP A 32 11.62 -16.44 -18.00
CA ASP A 32 11.18 -15.10 -18.38
C ASP A 32 10.09 -14.58 -17.44
N GLU A 33 9.15 -15.44 -17.03
CA GLU A 33 8.13 -15.07 -16.04
C GLU A 33 8.74 -14.85 -14.66
N PHE A 34 9.71 -15.68 -14.26
CA PHE A 34 10.44 -15.46 -13.02
C PHE A 34 11.25 -14.17 -13.04
N MET A 35 11.90 -13.85 -14.17
CA MET A 35 12.63 -12.61 -14.36
C MET A 35 11.72 -11.38 -14.22
N PHE A 36 10.48 -11.47 -14.70
CA PHE A 36 9.47 -10.42 -14.56
C PHE A 36 8.90 -10.32 -13.15
N ARG A 37 8.50 -11.45 -12.53
CA ARG A 37 7.87 -11.49 -11.20
C ARG A 37 8.88 -11.33 -10.07
N GLY A 38 10.12 -11.81 -10.25
CA GLY A 38 11.13 -11.87 -9.18
C GLY A 38 10.87 -12.98 -8.18
N GLY A 39 11.62 -12.99 -7.09
CA GLY A 39 11.62 -14.07 -6.09
C GLY A 39 10.83 -13.77 -4.80
N TYR A 40 9.89 -12.84 -4.78
CA TYR A 40 9.10 -12.56 -3.60
C TYR A 40 7.95 -13.57 -3.46
N PRO A 41 7.89 -14.39 -2.39
CA PRO A 41 6.90 -15.47 -2.25
C PRO A 41 5.46 -15.03 -2.39
N HIS A 42 5.14 -13.83 -1.93
CA HIS A 42 3.78 -13.29 -1.96
C HIS A 42 3.22 -13.09 -3.37
N LEU A 43 4.07 -13.01 -4.39
CA LEU A 43 3.64 -12.90 -5.79
C LEU A 43 3.15 -14.23 -6.38
N TYR A 44 3.45 -15.35 -5.73
CA TYR A 44 3.05 -16.69 -6.17
C TYR A 44 1.76 -17.18 -5.51
N ASP A 45 1.35 -16.54 -4.41
CA ASP A 45 0.10 -16.88 -3.71
C ASP A 45 -1.12 -16.14 -4.27
N VAL A 46 -0.93 -15.21 -5.21
CA VAL A 46 -1.99 -14.32 -5.70
C VAL A 46 -2.40 -14.76 -7.10
N SER A 47 -3.61 -15.26 -7.23
CA SER A 47 -4.19 -15.73 -8.49
C SER A 47 -4.60 -14.64 -9.49
N THR A 48 -4.36 -13.37 -9.18
CA THR A 48 -4.61 -12.21 -10.06
C THR A 48 -3.38 -11.30 -10.08
N PRO A 49 -3.06 -10.64 -11.20
CA PRO A 49 -2.01 -9.64 -11.26
C PRO A 49 -2.42 -8.46 -10.38
N ASN A 50 -1.95 -8.49 -9.15
CA ASN A 50 -2.35 -7.54 -8.14
C ASN A 50 -1.26 -6.52 -7.94
N ASP A 51 -1.70 -5.39 -7.46
CA ASP A 51 -0.89 -4.23 -7.21
C ASP A 51 0.34 -4.61 -6.37
N ILE A 52 1.52 -4.43 -6.95
CA ILE A 52 2.80 -4.64 -6.29
C ILE A 52 3.18 -3.31 -5.66
N TYR A 53 3.37 -3.31 -4.34
CA TYR A 53 3.79 -2.13 -3.61
C TYR A 53 5.26 -2.23 -3.20
N PHE A 54 6.01 -1.19 -3.54
CA PHE A 54 7.41 -1.06 -3.17
C PHE A 54 7.54 -0.47 -1.77
N HIS A 55 8.39 -1.05 -0.94
CA HIS A 55 8.70 -0.47 0.38
C HIS A 55 9.37 0.90 0.31
N ASP A 56 9.99 1.23 -0.84
CA ASP A 56 10.70 2.48 -1.04
C ASP A 56 10.29 3.15 -2.36
N ASN A 57 9.76 4.37 -2.26
CA ASN A 57 9.36 5.15 -3.42
C ASN A 57 10.55 5.65 -4.26
N GLY A 58 11.72 5.82 -3.66
CA GLY A 58 12.92 6.21 -4.39
C GLY A 58 13.35 5.12 -5.36
N LEU A 59 13.32 3.85 -4.91
CA LEU A 59 13.56 2.70 -5.77
C LEU A 59 12.48 2.61 -6.87
N LEU A 60 11.21 2.78 -6.52
CA LEU A 60 10.12 2.79 -7.51
C LEU A 60 10.33 3.88 -8.58
N ASN A 61 10.63 5.10 -8.17
CA ASN A 61 10.89 6.20 -9.10
C ASN A 61 12.10 5.92 -9.99
N TYR A 62 13.18 5.36 -9.43
CA TYR A 62 14.36 4.97 -10.20
C TYR A 62 14.01 3.93 -11.27
N LEU A 63 13.25 2.90 -10.94
CA LEU A 63 12.81 1.87 -11.88
C LEU A 63 11.87 2.40 -12.96
N LEU A 64 11.07 3.43 -12.64
CA LEU A 64 10.20 4.12 -13.60
C LEU A 64 10.95 5.14 -14.46
N GLY A 65 12.25 5.40 -14.20
CA GLY A 65 13.04 6.41 -14.90
C GLY A 65 12.68 7.84 -14.53
N ILE A 66 12.08 8.05 -13.35
CA ILE A 66 11.68 9.37 -12.84
C ILE A 66 12.80 9.91 -11.96
N HIS A 67 13.42 11.03 -12.37
CA HIS A 67 14.65 11.52 -11.77
C HIS A 67 14.48 12.80 -10.93
N SER A 68 13.27 13.40 -10.93
CA SER A 68 12.99 14.60 -10.13
C SER A 68 11.54 14.63 -9.63
N ALA A 69 11.30 15.41 -8.58
CA ALA A 69 9.94 15.64 -8.06
C ALA A 69 9.07 16.37 -9.10
N GLU A 70 9.64 17.27 -9.89
CA GLU A 70 8.92 18.00 -10.94
C GLU A 70 8.47 17.04 -12.05
N GLU A 71 9.37 16.13 -12.47
CA GLU A 71 9.06 15.10 -13.45
C GLU A 71 7.93 14.20 -12.95
N LEU A 72 8.00 13.71 -11.71
CA LEU A 72 6.95 12.90 -11.09
C LEU A 72 5.59 13.62 -11.07
N LEU A 73 5.56 14.92 -10.78
CA LEU A 73 4.32 15.68 -10.73
C LEU A 73 3.59 15.76 -12.08
N ASN A 74 4.33 15.64 -13.18
CA ASN A 74 3.82 15.67 -14.54
C ASN A 74 3.68 14.27 -15.17
N ASP A 75 4.16 13.23 -14.47
CA ASP A 75 4.15 11.86 -14.96
C ASP A 75 2.74 11.23 -14.86
N PRO A 76 2.30 10.45 -15.87
CA PRO A 76 1.06 9.68 -15.80
C PRO A 76 0.99 8.72 -14.60
N LYS A 77 2.14 8.17 -14.18
CA LYS A 77 2.28 7.25 -13.05
C LYS A 77 2.25 7.93 -11.66
N ARG A 78 2.11 9.26 -11.60
CA ARG A 78 2.00 9.98 -10.33
C ARG A 78 0.94 9.40 -9.39
N GLY A 79 -0.18 8.92 -9.94
CA GLY A 79 -1.26 8.29 -9.16
C GLY A 79 -0.75 7.06 -8.42
N ASP A 80 -0.17 6.15 -9.17
CA ASP A 80 0.33 4.86 -8.70
C ASP A 80 1.48 5.07 -7.68
N VAL A 81 2.39 6.00 -7.95
CA VAL A 81 3.50 6.33 -7.03
C VAL A 81 2.99 6.96 -5.73
N PHE A 82 1.96 7.80 -5.79
CA PHE A 82 1.34 8.37 -4.60
C PHE A 82 0.62 7.31 -3.77
N GLU A 83 -0.09 6.40 -4.41
CA GLU A 83 -0.74 5.27 -3.76
C GLU A 83 0.29 4.38 -3.06
N ASN A 84 1.37 4.00 -3.78
CA ASN A 84 2.48 3.26 -3.20
C ASN A 84 3.07 3.97 -1.96
N LEU A 85 3.22 5.29 -2.00
CA LEU A 85 3.71 6.07 -0.85
C LEU A 85 2.80 5.85 0.37
N ILE A 86 1.50 6.05 0.22
CA ILE A 86 0.56 5.97 1.34
C ILE A 86 0.51 4.56 1.93
N ILE A 87 0.43 3.54 1.07
CA ILE A 87 0.38 2.14 1.49
C ILE A 87 1.69 1.71 2.16
N SER A 88 2.84 1.98 1.54
CA SER A 88 4.15 1.61 2.11
C SER A 88 4.41 2.29 3.46
N GLN A 89 4.02 3.55 3.62
CA GLN A 89 4.16 4.26 4.89
C GLN A 89 3.18 3.74 5.95
N THR A 90 2.01 3.25 5.55
CA THR A 90 1.08 2.59 6.47
C THR A 90 1.66 1.27 6.99
N VAL A 91 2.22 0.45 6.11
CA VAL A 91 2.94 -0.78 6.49
C VAL A 91 4.08 -0.46 7.45
N LYS A 92 4.96 0.49 7.10
CA LYS A 92 6.09 0.90 7.95
C LYS A 92 5.65 1.39 9.33
N ARG A 93 4.50 2.07 9.41
CA ARG A 93 3.94 2.53 10.70
C ARG A 93 3.61 1.38 11.65
N TYR A 94 3.13 0.26 11.13
CA TYR A 94 2.89 -0.94 11.93
C TYR A 94 4.20 -1.65 12.28
N LEU A 95 5.09 -1.86 11.32
CA LEU A 95 6.39 -2.49 11.54
C LEU A 95 7.23 -1.74 12.58
N ASN A 96 7.26 -0.41 12.54
CA ASN A 96 7.96 0.43 13.52
C ASN A 96 7.41 0.30 14.96
N LYS A 97 6.20 -0.25 15.10
CA LYS A 97 5.58 -0.55 16.40
C LYS A 97 5.69 -2.03 16.79
N ASN A 98 6.48 -2.81 16.06
CA ASN A 98 6.54 -4.27 16.18
C ASN A 98 5.15 -4.93 16.13
N LYS A 99 4.32 -4.49 15.19
CA LYS A 99 2.97 -5.03 14.96
C LYS A 99 2.83 -5.39 13.49
N ASP A 100 2.14 -6.47 13.24
CA ASP A 100 1.63 -6.78 11.90
C ASP A 100 0.32 -6.02 11.70
N GLY A 101 0.26 -5.21 10.64
CA GLY A 101 -0.98 -4.57 10.23
C GLY A 101 -1.83 -5.56 9.44
N GLU A 102 -3.09 -5.71 9.80
CA GLU A 102 -4.07 -6.42 8.96
C GLU A 102 -4.55 -5.46 7.86
N LEU A 103 -3.75 -5.35 6.80
CA LEU A 103 -3.95 -4.42 5.69
C LEU A 103 -4.37 -5.20 4.45
N TYR A 104 -5.44 -4.76 3.82
CA TYR A 104 -6.05 -5.39 2.65
C TYR A 104 -6.42 -4.32 1.63
N PHE A 105 -6.64 -4.71 0.40
CA PHE A 105 -7.43 -3.95 -0.57
C PHE A 105 -8.80 -4.60 -0.73
N TYR A 106 -9.76 -3.87 -1.27
CA TYR A 106 -11.08 -4.41 -1.60
C TYR A 106 -11.35 -4.17 -3.08
N ARG A 107 -11.80 -5.23 -3.76
CA ARG A 107 -12.26 -5.14 -5.14
C ARG A 107 -13.45 -6.09 -5.33
N ASP A 108 -14.53 -5.59 -5.90
CA ASP A 108 -15.69 -6.39 -6.21
C ASP A 108 -15.87 -6.61 -7.72
N THR A 109 -16.82 -7.48 -8.09
CA THR A 109 -17.14 -7.81 -9.49
C THR A 109 -17.82 -6.65 -10.25
N SER A 110 -18.34 -5.64 -9.55
CA SER A 110 -18.98 -4.44 -10.09
C SER A 110 -18.02 -3.25 -10.24
N GLN A 111 -16.71 -3.51 -10.19
CA GLN A 111 -15.63 -2.52 -10.26
C GLN A 111 -15.60 -1.52 -9.08
N GLY A 112 -16.21 -1.88 -7.95
CA GLY A 112 -15.99 -1.19 -6.69
C GLY A 112 -14.61 -1.51 -6.15
N GLU A 113 -13.78 -0.49 -5.91
CA GLU A 113 -12.43 -0.64 -5.40
C GLU A 113 -12.21 0.29 -4.20
N ILE A 114 -11.49 -0.22 -3.20
CA ILE A 114 -10.96 0.57 -2.08
C ILE A 114 -9.46 0.27 -2.00
N ASP A 115 -8.67 1.31 -2.13
CA ASP A 115 -7.22 1.20 -2.24
C ASP A 115 -6.58 0.57 -0.99
N LEU A 116 -7.12 0.85 0.21
CA LEU A 116 -6.61 0.27 1.45
C LEU A 116 -7.71 0.07 2.50
N VAL A 117 -7.79 -1.14 3.03
CA VAL A 117 -8.63 -1.50 4.19
C VAL A 117 -7.71 -1.84 5.36
N ASP A 118 -7.68 -0.98 6.36
CA ASP A 118 -6.96 -1.26 7.61
C ASP A 118 -7.91 -1.94 8.60
N ALA A 119 -7.81 -3.25 8.69
CA ALA A 119 -8.59 -4.11 9.57
C ALA A 119 -7.85 -4.49 10.87
N THR A 120 -6.72 -3.85 11.18
CA THR A 120 -5.94 -4.12 12.39
C THR A 120 -6.79 -3.94 13.66
N GLN A 121 -7.78 -3.07 13.61
CA GLN A 121 -8.86 -3.01 14.58
C GLN A 121 -10.09 -3.75 14.04
N ARG A 122 -10.12 -5.07 14.15
CA ARG A 122 -11.14 -5.96 13.54
C ARG A 122 -12.59 -5.52 13.72
N ARG A 123 -12.94 -4.93 14.88
CA ARG A 123 -14.30 -4.44 15.18
C ARG A 123 -14.59 -3.05 14.62
N SER A 124 -13.59 -2.38 14.08
CA SER A 124 -13.68 -1.01 13.59
C SER A 124 -12.65 -0.76 12.50
N PRO A 125 -12.79 -1.41 11.35
CA PRO A 125 -11.88 -1.22 10.23
C PRO A 125 -11.95 0.22 9.71
N THR A 126 -10.89 0.67 9.06
CA THR A 126 -10.83 1.95 8.36
C THR A 126 -10.73 1.69 6.87
N LEU A 127 -11.60 2.32 6.10
CA LEU A 127 -11.58 2.29 4.64
C LEU A 127 -10.87 3.54 4.14
N ILE A 128 -9.91 3.36 3.25
CA ILE A 128 -9.04 4.45 2.78
C ILE A 128 -8.99 4.43 1.27
N GLU A 129 -9.33 5.55 0.67
CA GLU A 129 -9.17 5.85 -0.74
C GLU A 129 -8.01 6.81 -0.92
N ILE A 130 -7.18 6.63 -1.95
CA ILE A 130 -5.95 7.39 -2.14
C ILE A 130 -6.03 8.14 -3.47
N LYS A 131 -5.93 9.47 -3.42
CA LYS A 131 -6.07 10.31 -4.61
C LYS A 131 -4.94 11.31 -4.73
N SER A 132 -4.13 11.20 -5.78
CA SER A 132 -3.00 12.11 -6.04
C SER A 132 -3.42 13.51 -6.50
N ARG A 133 -4.69 13.83 -6.49
CA ARG A 133 -5.23 15.16 -6.84
C ARG A 133 -5.15 16.11 -5.66
N MET A 134 -4.99 17.40 -5.94
CA MET A 134 -4.98 18.47 -4.92
C MET A 134 -6.40 18.94 -4.57
N THR A 135 -7.32 18.93 -5.53
CA THR A 135 -8.69 19.39 -5.34
C THR A 135 -9.57 18.24 -4.87
N PRO A 136 -10.21 18.35 -3.69
CA PRO A 136 -11.13 17.34 -3.19
C PRO A 136 -12.39 17.27 -4.06
N ARG A 137 -12.93 16.06 -4.24
CA ARG A 137 -14.13 15.83 -5.04
C ARG A 137 -15.07 14.85 -4.32
N PRO A 138 -16.38 15.11 -4.30
CA PRO A 138 -17.35 14.23 -3.64
C PRO A 138 -17.36 12.79 -4.19
N ASP A 139 -17.02 12.60 -5.47
CA ASP A 139 -16.97 11.30 -6.12
C ASP A 139 -15.84 10.38 -5.61
N PHE A 140 -14.85 10.93 -4.90
CA PHE A 140 -13.82 10.13 -4.23
C PHE A 140 -14.39 9.20 -3.14
N PHE A 141 -15.56 9.51 -2.61
CA PHE A 141 -16.22 8.66 -1.62
C PHE A 141 -17.18 7.63 -2.21
N ARG A 142 -17.31 7.52 -3.53
CA ARG A 142 -18.33 6.65 -4.15
C ARG A 142 -18.27 5.24 -3.57
N HIS A 143 -17.12 4.58 -3.67
CA HIS A 143 -16.96 3.20 -3.21
C HIS A 143 -16.87 3.10 -1.69
N LEU A 144 -16.18 4.05 -1.04
CA LEU A 144 -16.15 4.13 0.42
C LEU A 144 -17.53 4.23 1.05
N ALA A 145 -18.46 4.96 0.43
CA ALA A 145 -19.83 5.09 0.93
C ALA A 145 -20.58 3.76 0.79
N THR A 146 -20.60 3.17 -0.42
CA THR A 146 -21.32 1.92 -0.69
C THR A 146 -20.81 0.77 0.16
N VAL A 147 -19.50 0.47 0.08
CA VAL A 147 -18.88 -0.63 0.83
C VAL A 147 -18.92 -0.37 2.34
N GLY A 148 -18.73 0.90 2.73
CA GLY A 148 -18.80 1.28 4.14
C GLY A 148 -20.19 1.11 4.75
N GLU A 149 -21.27 1.31 3.99
CA GLU A 149 -22.64 1.02 4.41
C GLU A 149 -22.88 -0.48 4.51
N GLU A 150 -22.48 -1.25 3.52
CA GLU A 150 -22.61 -2.71 3.49
C GLU A 150 -21.88 -3.39 4.66
N LEU A 151 -20.67 -2.93 4.97
CA LEU A 151 -19.84 -3.46 6.04
C LEU A 151 -20.10 -2.83 7.42
N GLY A 152 -21.02 -1.87 7.51
CA GLY A 152 -21.31 -1.14 8.76
C GLY A 152 -20.14 -0.29 9.26
N VAL A 153 -19.24 0.16 8.36
CA VAL A 153 -18.11 1.01 8.73
C VAL A 153 -18.60 2.45 8.94
N PRO A 154 -18.35 3.06 10.12
CA PRO A 154 -18.79 4.42 10.42
C PRO A 154 -18.18 5.46 9.47
N VAL A 155 -18.87 6.58 9.28
CA VAL A 155 -18.46 7.67 8.36
C VAL A 155 -17.09 8.25 8.73
N ASP A 156 -16.77 8.38 10.01
CA ASP A 156 -15.48 8.87 10.51
C ASP A 156 -14.31 7.90 10.25
N ARG A 157 -14.61 6.65 9.87
CA ARG A 157 -13.66 5.63 9.46
C ARG A 157 -13.55 5.46 7.94
N ARG A 158 -14.21 6.31 7.17
CA ARG A 158 -14.11 6.38 5.72
C ARG A 158 -13.22 7.58 5.38
N ILE A 159 -12.04 7.34 4.85
CA ILE A 159 -10.99 8.35 4.70
C ILE A 159 -10.57 8.44 3.24
N VAL A 160 -10.51 9.66 2.73
CA VAL A 160 -9.82 9.98 1.48
C VAL A 160 -8.50 10.64 1.82
N VAL A 161 -7.37 9.99 1.52
CA VAL A 161 -6.05 10.59 1.61
C VAL A 161 -5.72 11.25 0.27
N TYR A 162 -5.38 12.53 0.29
CA TYR A 162 -5.17 13.29 -0.93
C TYR A 162 -4.02 14.30 -0.81
N ARG A 163 -3.61 14.88 -1.93
CA ARG A 163 -2.50 15.85 -1.97
C ARG A 163 -2.90 17.31 -1.74
N GLY A 164 -4.11 17.56 -1.25
CA GLY A 164 -4.54 18.92 -0.91
C GLY A 164 -3.93 19.44 0.38
N THR A 165 -4.36 20.63 0.78
CA THR A 165 -3.79 21.38 1.91
C THR A 165 -4.70 21.41 3.14
N GLU A 166 -5.94 20.99 3.02
CA GLU A 166 -6.94 21.11 4.09
C GLU A 166 -7.47 19.74 4.55
N ASN A 167 -7.60 19.60 5.88
CA ASN A 167 -8.25 18.44 6.48
C ASN A 167 -9.66 18.86 6.89
N PHE A 168 -10.67 18.11 6.45
CA PHE A 168 -12.04 18.39 6.82
C PHE A 168 -12.91 17.13 6.79
N THR A 169 -14.07 17.21 7.41
CA THR A 169 -15.07 16.13 7.39
C THR A 169 -16.22 16.51 6.47
N GLY A 170 -16.50 15.67 5.50
CA GLY A 170 -17.66 15.77 4.63
C GLY A 170 -18.78 14.83 5.05
N LYS A 171 -19.88 14.84 4.28
CA LYS A 171 -21.05 13.98 4.54
C LYS A 171 -20.71 12.48 4.55
N ASN A 172 -19.81 12.04 3.68
CA ASN A 172 -19.53 10.61 3.41
C ASN A 172 -18.22 10.11 4.05
N GLY A 173 -17.45 10.99 4.71
CA GLY A 173 -16.18 10.63 5.32
C GLY A 173 -15.27 11.84 5.53
N ARG A 174 -13.99 11.55 5.75
CA ARG A 174 -12.98 12.55 6.07
C ARG A 174 -12.00 12.70 4.91
N TYR A 175 -11.68 13.95 4.57
CA TYR A 175 -10.51 14.27 3.75
C TYR A 175 -9.31 14.50 4.65
N VAL A 176 -8.23 13.81 4.38
CA VAL A 176 -6.97 13.89 5.14
C VAL A 176 -5.85 14.18 4.16
N THR A 177 -5.08 15.23 4.42
CA THR A 177 -3.92 15.54 3.59
C THR A 177 -2.84 14.46 3.74
N ALA A 178 -2.01 14.29 2.71
CA ALA A 178 -0.88 13.36 2.77
C ALA A 178 0.04 13.70 3.96
N GLU A 179 0.36 14.97 4.19
CA GLU A 179 1.20 15.42 5.30
C GLU A 179 0.62 14.98 6.65
N ARG A 180 -0.67 15.24 6.85
CA ARG A 180 -1.36 14.83 8.10
C ARG A 180 -1.38 13.32 8.26
N TYR A 181 -1.61 12.59 7.17
CA TYR A 181 -1.63 11.13 7.20
C TYR A 181 -0.26 10.55 7.51
N LEU A 182 0.80 11.16 6.97
CA LEU A 182 2.20 10.76 7.17
C LEU A 182 2.78 11.19 8.52
N GLY A 183 2.04 11.98 9.32
CA GLY A 183 2.43 12.36 10.68
C GLY A 183 3.09 13.73 10.81
N ARG A 184 2.85 14.63 9.88
CA ARG A 184 3.25 16.05 9.93
C ARG A 184 2.10 16.96 10.36
#